data_17f9fbd531b6f9f7b07cc0ccfda0ab63
#
_entry.id   17f9fbd531b6f9f7b07cc0ccfda0ab63
#
_cell.length_a   1.000
_cell.length_b   1.000
_cell.length_c   1.000
_cell.angle_alpha   90.00
_cell.angle_beta   90.00
_cell.angle_gamma   90.00
#
_symmetry.space_group_name_H-M   'P 1'
#
loop_
_entity.id
_entity.type
_entity.pdbx_description
1 polymer ?
#
loop_
_entity_poly.entity_id
_entity_poly.type
_entity_poly.pdbx_seq_one_letter_code
_entity_poly.pdbx_strand_id
1 'polypeptide(L)'
;MEQTTVEALRSSPFFSGLSEEDLERIAEMGEPVSFGEGETIIEKGTSGDAMFVLLWGTTELEAGGRVHKPGAGQAVGEMALFSKKKRTATVTAGGPVEALRIPAERFHDFLLQNPSVAVGILEQVVERLREVQDRVEAWYG
;
A
#
# COMPACT_ATOMS: atom_id res chain seq x y z
N MET A 1 -17.06 -6.55 2.91
CA MET A 1 -15.87 -6.40 2.04
C MET A 1 -15.34 -4.98 2.03
N GLU A 2 -16.18 -3.97 1.82
CA GLU A 2 -15.74 -2.57 1.88
C GLU A 2 -15.14 -2.18 3.23
N GLN A 3 -15.75 -2.64 4.33
CA GLN A 3 -15.26 -2.37 5.67
C GLN A 3 -13.84 -2.89 5.88
N THR A 4 -13.56 -4.11 5.42
CA THR A 4 -12.22 -4.71 5.51
C THR A 4 -11.22 -3.92 4.67
N THR A 5 -11.62 -3.47 3.49
CA THR A 5 -10.77 -2.66 2.61
C THR A 5 -10.46 -1.31 3.25
N VAL A 6 -11.46 -0.65 3.82
CA VAL A 6 -11.29 0.63 4.50
C VAL A 6 -10.33 0.49 5.68
N GLU A 7 -10.49 -0.55 6.48
CA GLU A 7 -9.61 -0.82 7.61
C GLU A 7 -8.17 -1.09 7.19
N ALA A 8 -8.00 -1.84 6.10
CA ALA A 8 -6.67 -2.12 5.55
C ALA A 8 -6.01 -0.84 5.04
N LEU A 9 -6.76 0.02 4.34
CA LEU A 9 -6.25 1.31 3.88
C LEU A 9 -5.86 2.20 5.06
N ARG A 10 -6.69 2.23 6.11
CA ARG A 10 -6.42 3.03 7.31
C ARG A 10 -5.15 2.58 8.02
N SER A 11 -4.79 1.31 7.91
CA SER A 11 -3.57 0.78 8.51
C SER A 11 -2.30 1.20 7.76
N SER A 12 -2.44 1.66 6.52
CA SER A 12 -1.32 2.19 5.75
C SER A 12 -0.88 3.53 6.33
N PRO A 13 0.44 3.75 6.51
CA PRO A 13 0.94 5.02 7.03
C PRO A 13 0.53 6.24 6.20
N PHE A 14 0.28 6.06 4.91
CA PHE A 14 -0.06 7.17 4.03
C PHE A 14 -1.53 7.59 4.12
N PHE A 15 -2.41 6.67 4.52
CA PHE A 15 -3.85 6.89 4.48
C PHE A 15 -4.49 7.02 5.86
N SER A 16 -3.72 6.84 6.92
CA SER A 16 -4.25 6.82 8.30
C SER A 16 -4.96 8.10 8.73
N GLY A 17 -4.59 9.23 8.13
CA GLY A 17 -5.20 10.52 8.45
C GLY A 17 -6.42 10.89 7.60
N LEU A 18 -6.83 10.03 6.68
CA LEU A 18 -7.97 10.33 5.81
C LEU A 18 -9.30 9.97 6.47
N SER A 19 -10.36 10.66 6.04
CA SER A 19 -11.72 10.36 6.50
C SER A 19 -12.18 9.00 5.97
N GLU A 20 -13.17 8.41 6.65
CA GLU A 20 -13.76 7.15 6.20
C GLU A 20 -14.33 7.30 4.78
N GLU A 21 -14.97 8.43 4.49
CA GLU A 21 -15.52 8.70 3.16
C GLU A 21 -14.43 8.68 2.08
N ASP A 22 -13.29 9.32 2.35
CA ASP A 22 -12.18 9.34 1.40
C ASP A 22 -11.59 7.94 1.20
N LEU A 23 -11.46 7.16 2.27
CA LEU A 23 -10.98 5.79 2.19
C LEU A 23 -11.94 4.90 1.39
N GLU A 24 -13.25 5.09 1.54
CA GLU A 24 -14.25 4.38 0.76
C GLU A 24 -14.11 4.70 -0.73
N ARG A 25 -13.87 5.95 -1.07
CA ARG A 25 -13.64 6.37 -2.46
C ARG A 25 -12.41 5.74 -3.07
N ILE A 26 -11.34 5.63 -2.29
CA ILE A 26 -10.13 4.96 -2.73
C ILE A 26 -10.41 3.47 -2.95
N ALA A 27 -11.14 2.84 -2.04
CA ALA A 27 -11.53 1.44 -2.17
C ALA A 27 -12.34 1.17 -3.44
N GLU A 28 -13.24 2.09 -3.80
CA GLU A 28 -14.08 1.98 -5.01
C GLU A 28 -13.27 1.98 -6.31
N MET A 29 -12.05 2.51 -6.30
CA MET A 29 -11.17 2.50 -7.47
C MET A 29 -10.53 1.14 -7.71
N GLY A 30 -10.61 0.25 -6.75
CA GLY A 30 -9.93 -1.03 -6.80
C GLY A 30 -10.63 -2.06 -7.68
N GLU A 31 -9.84 -2.98 -8.19
CA GLU A 31 -10.30 -4.11 -9.00
C GLU A 31 -10.02 -5.39 -8.23
N PRO A 32 -11.05 -6.26 -8.01
CA PRO A 32 -10.80 -7.55 -7.37
C PRO A 32 -9.87 -8.40 -8.22
N VAL A 33 -8.87 -8.99 -7.59
CA VAL A 33 -7.92 -9.92 -8.25
C VAL A 33 -7.67 -11.11 -7.34
N SER A 34 -7.39 -12.25 -7.96
CA SER A 34 -7.11 -13.50 -7.24
C SER A 34 -5.75 -14.03 -7.67
N PHE A 35 -5.04 -14.63 -6.73
CA PHE A 35 -3.75 -15.27 -6.99
C PHE A 35 -3.77 -16.68 -6.41
N GLY A 36 -3.19 -17.62 -7.14
CA GLY A 36 -2.98 -18.98 -6.65
C GLY A 36 -1.68 -19.09 -5.87
N GLU A 37 -1.51 -20.18 -5.12
CA GLU A 37 -0.32 -20.43 -4.35
C GLU A 37 0.93 -20.34 -5.23
N GLY A 38 1.92 -19.59 -4.76
CA GLY A 38 3.19 -19.40 -5.46
C GLY A 38 3.18 -18.36 -6.57
N GLU A 39 2.02 -17.80 -6.91
CA GLU A 39 1.97 -16.75 -7.92
C GLU A 39 2.60 -15.46 -7.40
N THR A 40 3.31 -14.76 -8.28
CA THR A 40 3.94 -13.48 -7.96
C THR A 40 2.91 -12.36 -8.06
N ILE A 41 2.76 -11.61 -6.97
CA ILE A 41 1.87 -10.45 -6.91
C ILE A 41 2.64 -9.19 -7.30
N ILE A 42 3.84 -9.04 -6.75
CA ILE A 42 4.76 -7.93 -7.02
C ILE A 42 6.14 -8.53 -7.28
N GLU A 43 6.79 -8.12 -8.36
CA GLU A 43 8.12 -8.62 -8.72
C GLU A 43 9.17 -7.53 -8.57
N LYS A 44 10.23 -7.84 -7.81
CA LYS A 44 11.39 -6.95 -7.64
C LYS A 44 11.98 -6.59 -8.99
N GLY A 45 12.31 -5.33 -9.18
CA GLY A 45 12.92 -4.83 -10.41
C GLY A 45 11.95 -4.40 -11.48
N THR A 46 10.65 -4.66 -11.30
CA THR A 46 9.62 -4.18 -12.24
C THR A 46 9.13 -2.80 -11.81
N SER A 47 8.54 -2.06 -12.74
CA SER A 47 7.91 -0.79 -12.44
C SER A 47 6.58 -1.03 -11.73
N GLY A 48 6.37 -0.30 -10.63
CA GLY A 48 5.11 -0.41 -9.89
C GLY A 48 4.02 0.43 -10.53
N ASP A 49 2.86 -0.18 -10.75
CA ASP A 49 1.69 0.49 -11.34
C ASP A 49 0.44 0.38 -10.49
N ALA A 50 0.52 -0.29 -9.36
CA ALA A 50 -0.62 -0.49 -8.48
C ALA A 50 -0.20 -0.86 -7.06
N MET A 51 -1.10 -0.59 -6.12
CA MET A 51 -1.05 -1.10 -4.76
C MET A 51 -2.05 -2.25 -4.64
N PHE A 52 -1.79 -3.19 -3.75
CA PHE A 52 -2.70 -4.30 -3.47
C PHE A 52 -3.14 -4.26 -2.01
N VAL A 53 -4.43 -4.31 -1.79
CA VAL A 53 -5.01 -4.47 -0.44
C VAL A 53 -5.37 -5.94 -0.30
N LEU A 54 -4.77 -6.62 0.66
CA LEU A 54 -5.00 -8.04 0.88
C LEU A 54 -6.30 -8.25 1.65
N LEU A 55 -7.28 -8.89 1.02
CA LEU A 55 -8.59 -9.14 1.61
C LEU A 55 -8.68 -10.51 2.26
N TRP A 56 -7.98 -11.48 1.71
CA TRP A 56 -7.98 -12.85 2.21
C TRP A 56 -6.69 -13.55 1.78
N GLY A 57 -6.19 -14.42 2.64
CA GLY A 57 -4.98 -15.19 2.39
C GLY A 57 -3.72 -14.56 2.96
N THR A 58 -2.60 -15.22 2.73
CA THR A 58 -1.29 -14.77 3.21
C THR A 58 -0.29 -14.68 2.06
N THR A 59 0.68 -13.80 2.21
CA THR A 59 1.74 -13.59 1.22
C THR A 59 3.10 -13.73 1.87
N GLU A 60 4.14 -13.84 1.04
CA GLU A 60 5.52 -13.76 1.49
C GLU A 60 6.18 -12.59 0.78
N LEU A 61 6.74 -11.66 1.55
CA LEU A 61 7.46 -10.51 1.04
C LEU A 61 8.94 -10.69 1.38
N GLU A 62 9.79 -10.72 0.35
CA GLU A 62 11.23 -10.81 0.52
C GLU A 62 11.87 -9.48 0.16
N ALA A 63 12.57 -8.89 1.12
CA ALA A 63 13.26 -7.63 0.94
C ALA A 63 14.54 -7.62 1.79
N GLY A 64 15.69 -7.38 1.15
CA GLY A 64 16.97 -7.25 1.85
C GLY A 64 17.37 -8.48 2.64
N GLY A 65 17.07 -9.67 2.15
CA GLY A 65 17.38 -10.94 2.83
C GLY A 65 16.46 -11.28 3.99
N ARG A 66 15.41 -10.47 4.22
CA ARG A 66 14.39 -10.72 5.25
C ARG A 66 13.08 -11.13 4.61
N VAL A 67 12.35 -12.01 5.28
CA VAL A 67 11.04 -12.47 4.83
C VAL A 67 9.98 -11.95 5.81
N HIS A 68 8.97 -11.27 5.26
CA HIS A 68 7.78 -10.83 5.98
C HIS A 68 6.57 -11.53 5.39
N LYS A 69 5.51 -11.66 6.17
CA LYS A 69 4.30 -12.37 5.74
C LYS A 69 3.05 -11.49 5.89
N PRO A 70 2.90 -10.46 5.03
CA PRO A 70 1.66 -9.68 5.05
C PRO A 70 0.46 -10.56 4.76
N GLY A 71 -0.62 -10.31 5.47
CA GLY A 71 -1.86 -11.07 5.31
C GLY A 71 -3.09 -10.18 5.19
N ALA A 72 -4.26 -10.78 5.32
CA ALA A 72 -5.54 -10.07 5.22
C ALA A 72 -5.58 -8.85 6.14
N GLY A 73 -6.09 -7.74 5.63
CA GLY A 73 -6.15 -6.48 6.33
C GLY A 73 -4.92 -5.60 6.15
N GLN A 74 -3.95 -6.02 5.34
CA GLN A 74 -2.74 -5.24 5.08
C GLN A 74 -2.65 -4.86 3.59
N ALA A 75 -1.92 -3.78 3.32
CA ALA A 75 -1.65 -3.34 1.96
C ALA A 75 -0.20 -3.59 1.61
N VAL A 76 0.08 -3.90 0.35
CA VAL A 76 1.44 -4.06 -0.17
C VAL A 76 1.61 -3.21 -1.43
N GLY A 77 2.82 -2.69 -1.63
CA GLY A 77 3.15 -1.95 -2.84
C GLY A 77 2.64 -0.52 -2.89
N GLU A 78 2.27 0.08 -1.76
CA GLU A 78 1.73 1.45 -1.74
C GLU A 78 2.72 2.51 -2.24
N MET A 79 4.01 2.24 -2.18
CA MET A 79 5.02 3.18 -2.70
C MET A 79 4.85 3.41 -4.20
N ALA A 80 4.30 2.45 -4.93
CA ALA A 80 4.07 2.56 -6.36
C ALA A 80 3.04 3.65 -6.72
N LEU A 81 2.19 4.03 -5.77
CA LEU A 81 1.21 5.09 -6.00
C LEU A 81 1.87 6.47 -6.09
N PHE A 82 3.06 6.62 -5.52
CA PHE A 82 3.74 7.90 -5.40
C PHE A 82 5.08 7.96 -6.12
N SER A 83 5.64 6.81 -6.47
CA SER A 83 6.97 6.73 -7.07
C SER A 83 6.96 5.77 -8.26
N LYS A 84 7.56 6.21 -9.36
CA LYS A 84 7.72 5.40 -10.58
C LYS A 84 8.98 4.54 -10.55
N LYS A 85 9.67 4.50 -9.42
CA LYS A 85 10.87 3.68 -9.27
C LYS A 85 10.53 2.20 -9.27
N LYS A 86 11.51 1.38 -9.61
CA LYS A 86 11.36 -0.07 -9.63
C LYS A 86 11.04 -0.62 -8.26
N ARG A 87 10.28 -1.69 -8.25
CA ARG A 87 9.95 -2.44 -7.03
C ARG A 87 11.21 -2.92 -6.34
N THR A 88 11.26 -2.78 -5.01
CA THR A 88 12.41 -3.19 -4.19
C THR A 88 12.24 -4.55 -3.54
N ALA A 89 11.06 -5.13 -3.64
CA ALA A 89 10.72 -6.41 -3.02
C ALA A 89 9.87 -7.26 -3.94
N THR A 90 9.94 -8.57 -3.75
CA THR A 90 9.05 -9.52 -4.40
C THR A 90 8.01 -9.99 -3.38
N VAL A 91 6.75 -10.00 -3.79
CA VAL A 91 5.63 -10.49 -2.97
C VAL A 91 4.97 -11.64 -3.73
N THR A 92 4.90 -12.81 -3.09
CA THR A 92 4.29 -14.00 -3.66
C THR A 92 3.14 -14.48 -2.78
N ALA A 93 2.16 -15.14 -3.40
CA ALA A 93 1.04 -15.72 -2.66
C ALA A 93 1.51 -16.98 -1.91
N GLY A 94 1.28 -17.02 -0.59
CA GLY A 94 1.61 -18.17 0.25
C GLY A 94 0.55 -19.27 0.22
N GLY A 95 -0.56 -19.02 -0.44
CA GLY A 95 -1.70 -19.90 -0.68
C GLY A 95 -2.64 -19.10 -1.54
N PRO A 96 -3.91 -19.49 -1.71
CA PRO A 96 -4.86 -18.66 -2.45
C PRO A 96 -5.01 -17.28 -1.80
N VAL A 97 -4.96 -16.22 -2.60
CA VAL A 97 -5.07 -14.85 -2.14
C VAL A 97 -6.16 -14.12 -2.91
N GLU A 98 -7.01 -13.40 -2.19
CA GLU A 98 -7.95 -12.44 -2.77
C GLU A 98 -7.46 -11.05 -2.39
N ALA A 99 -7.34 -10.17 -3.37
CA ALA A 99 -6.85 -8.81 -3.16
C ALA A 99 -7.64 -7.80 -3.97
N LEU A 100 -7.53 -6.54 -3.59
CA LEU A 100 -8.05 -5.42 -4.35
C LEU A 100 -6.85 -4.69 -4.95
N ARG A 101 -6.81 -4.61 -6.27
CA ARG A 101 -5.74 -3.89 -6.98
C ARG A 101 -6.17 -2.46 -7.20
N ILE A 102 -5.38 -1.51 -6.70
CA ILE A 102 -5.65 -0.08 -6.88
C ILE A 102 -4.61 0.48 -7.86
N PRO A 103 -5.01 0.77 -9.12
CA PRO A 103 -4.08 1.31 -10.11
C PRO A 103 -3.58 2.70 -9.75
N ALA A 104 -2.28 2.93 -9.92
CA ALA A 104 -1.65 4.22 -9.65
C ALA A 104 -2.26 5.35 -10.51
N GLU A 105 -2.56 5.06 -11.77
CA GLU A 105 -3.14 6.04 -12.67
C GLU A 105 -4.49 6.56 -12.16
N ARG A 106 -5.38 5.66 -11.74
CA ARG A 106 -6.68 6.05 -11.17
C ARG A 106 -6.50 6.83 -9.88
N PHE A 107 -5.55 6.42 -9.07
CA PHE A 107 -5.26 7.09 -7.81
C PHE A 107 -4.77 8.52 -8.05
N HIS A 108 -3.88 8.73 -9.02
CA HIS A 108 -3.41 10.06 -9.37
C HIS A 108 -4.55 10.96 -9.85
N ASP A 109 -5.41 10.45 -10.72
CA ASP A 109 -6.59 11.22 -11.18
C ASP A 109 -7.49 11.60 -10.02
N PHE A 110 -7.68 10.70 -9.08
CA PHE A 110 -8.46 10.97 -7.88
C PHE A 110 -7.84 12.11 -7.06
N LEU A 111 -6.52 12.12 -6.88
CA LEU A 111 -5.84 13.18 -6.14
C LEU A 111 -5.97 14.53 -6.83
N LEU A 112 -5.89 14.57 -8.16
CA LEU A 112 -6.06 15.80 -8.91
C LEU A 112 -7.47 16.38 -8.76
N GLN A 113 -8.47 15.52 -8.63
CA GLN A 113 -9.85 15.92 -8.43
C GLN A 113 -10.18 16.21 -6.96
N ASN A 114 -9.38 15.71 -6.05
CA ASN A 114 -9.57 15.84 -4.60
C ASN A 114 -8.30 16.31 -3.91
N PRO A 115 -7.86 17.56 -4.15
CA PRO A 115 -6.59 18.05 -3.61
C PRO A 115 -6.46 17.97 -2.09
N SER A 116 -7.58 18.08 -1.36
CA SER A 116 -7.56 17.97 0.09
C SER A 116 -7.09 16.59 0.56
N VAL A 117 -7.39 15.55 -0.20
CA VAL A 117 -6.91 14.20 0.09
C VAL A 117 -5.39 14.13 -0.09
N ALA A 118 -4.89 14.74 -1.17
CA ALA A 118 -3.45 14.81 -1.42
C ALA A 118 -2.72 15.54 -0.29
N VAL A 119 -3.28 16.64 0.21
CA VAL A 119 -2.72 17.37 1.34
C VAL A 119 -2.71 16.51 2.59
N GLY A 120 -3.79 15.78 2.87
CA GLY A 120 -3.88 14.87 4.02
C GLY A 120 -2.81 13.76 3.95
N ILE A 121 -2.57 13.21 2.78
CA ILE A 121 -1.52 12.21 2.57
C ILE A 121 -0.15 12.85 2.80
N LEU A 122 0.07 14.03 2.24
CA LEU A 122 1.35 14.75 2.41
C LEU A 122 1.64 15.02 3.88
N GLU A 123 0.66 15.42 4.68
CA GLU A 123 0.81 15.61 6.11
C GLU A 123 1.29 14.33 6.81
N GLN A 124 0.75 13.17 6.43
CA GLN A 124 1.16 11.89 6.99
C GLN A 124 2.59 11.53 6.57
N VAL A 125 2.96 11.81 5.33
CA VAL A 125 4.32 11.58 4.84
C VAL A 125 5.33 12.45 5.62
N VAL A 126 4.99 13.72 5.85
CA VAL A 126 5.85 14.64 6.63
C VAL A 126 6.00 14.15 8.06
N GLU A 127 4.91 13.71 8.69
CA GLU A 127 4.95 13.18 10.06
C GLU A 127 5.84 11.93 10.13
N ARG A 128 5.74 11.05 9.16
CA ARG A 128 6.58 9.87 9.07
C ARG A 128 8.06 10.23 8.93
N LEU A 129 8.33 11.25 8.10
CA LEU A 129 9.69 11.75 7.91
C LEU A 129 10.27 12.32 9.21
N ARG A 130 9.45 13.04 9.98
CA ARG A 130 9.86 13.56 11.29
C ARG A 130 10.20 12.44 12.26
N GLU A 131 9.41 11.39 12.31
CA GLU A 131 9.67 10.23 13.17
C GLU A 131 11.03 9.59 12.84
N VAL A 132 11.34 9.44 11.54
CA VAL A 132 12.61 8.90 11.08
C VAL A 132 13.76 9.84 11.48
N GLN A 133 13.58 11.14 11.27
CA GLN A 133 14.58 12.15 11.62
C GLN A 133 14.87 12.15 13.12
N ASP A 134 13.84 12.10 13.96
CA ASP A 134 14.00 12.05 15.41
C ASP A 134 14.79 10.82 15.86
N ARG A 135 14.58 9.68 15.23
CA ARG A 135 15.34 8.46 15.52
C ARG A 135 16.81 8.61 15.16
N VAL A 136 17.10 9.25 14.02
CA VAL A 136 18.47 9.51 13.59
C VAL A 136 19.17 10.47 14.55
N GLU A 137 18.51 11.56 14.96
CA GLU A 137 19.04 12.52 15.91
C GLU A 137 19.30 11.87 17.27
N ALA A 138 18.39 11.04 17.75
CA ALA A 138 18.55 10.28 19.00
C ALA A 138 19.76 9.33 18.92
N TRP A 139 20.01 8.77 17.73
CA TRP A 139 21.14 7.88 17.49
C TRP A 139 22.48 8.63 17.56
N TYR A 140 22.53 9.85 17.02
CA TYR A 140 23.74 10.67 16.99
C TYR A 140 23.88 11.59 18.20
N GLY A 141 22.79 11.81 18.91
CA GLY A 141 22.77 12.64 20.10
C GLY A 141 23.15 11.89 21.35
#